data_e0f53af5450dcfea045f971a84c7627d
#
_entry.id   e0f53af5450dcfea045f971a84c7627d
#
_cell.length_a   1.000
_cell.length_b   1.000
_cell.length_c   1.000
_cell.angle_alpha   90.00
_cell.angle_beta   90.00
_cell.angle_gamma   90.00
#
_symmetry.space_group_name_H-M   'P 1'
#
loop_
_entity.id
_entity.type
_entity.pdbx_description
1 polymer ?
#
loop_
_entity_poly.entity_id
_entity_poly.type
_entity_poly.pdbx_seq_one_letter_code
_entity_poly.pdbx_strand_id
1 'polypeptide(L)'
;MKYILAIDQSTSGTKALLFDEDARLIGRSDLPHKQKISENGWVAHDPMEIWENTKGVARAIIEKTGINKDEVIGIGISNQRETALVWDRDTGLPVYDAIVWQCARGAKICEGLSDYAEMVREHTGLRLSPYFSAAKIAWVLRNAGDLSGRHLCCGTIDSWLVFKMTHGKEFRCDYSN
;
A
#
# COMPACT_ATOMS: atom_id res chain seq x y z
N MET A 1 18.77 -5.74 23.97
CA MET A 1 17.68 -4.72 23.95
C MET A 1 16.73 -5.11 22.85
N LYS A 2 15.44 -4.84 22.99
CA LYS A 2 14.44 -5.20 21.97
C LYS A 2 13.94 -3.93 21.28
N TYR A 3 13.72 -4.02 19.98
CA TYR A 3 13.28 -2.90 19.17
C TYR A 3 12.04 -3.23 18.34
N ILE A 4 11.23 -2.21 18.04
CA ILE A 4 10.14 -2.24 17.07
C ILE A 4 10.49 -1.29 15.94
N LEU A 5 10.36 -1.77 14.70
CA LEU A 5 10.49 -0.96 13.49
C LEU A 5 9.08 -0.55 13.01
N ALA A 6 8.79 0.73 12.98
CA ALA A 6 7.56 1.27 12.41
C ALA A 6 7.84 1.79 11.00
N ILE A 7 7.08 1.32 10.02
CA ILE A 7 7.09 1.81 8.64
C ILE A 7 5.86 2.68 8.44
N ASP A 8 6.07 3.95 8.10
CA ASP A 8 5.02 4.89 7.70
C ASP A 8 5.13 5.14 6.19
N GLN A 9 4.27 4.48 5.43
CA GLN A 9 4.20 4.63 3.99
C GLN A 9 3.12 5.63 3.62
N SER A 10 3.50 6.88 3.43
CA SER A 10 2.61 7.99 3.11
C SER A 10 2.56 8.30 1.60
N THR A 11 1.68 9.23 1.21
CA THR A 11 1.55 9.69 -0.19
C THR A 11 2.83 10.35 -0.71
N SER A 12 3.64 10.95 0.14
CA SER A 12 4.86 11.69 -0.26
C SER A 12 6.16 10.89 -0.10
N GLY A 13 6.14 9.78 0.61
CA GLY A 13 7.36 9.00 0.87
C GLY A 13 7.14 7.88 1.87
N THR A 14 8.20 7.12 2.09
CA THR A 14 8.26 6.05 3.09
C THR A 14 9.23 6.44 4.18
N LYS A 15 8.85 6.22 5.43
CA LYS A 15 9.67 6.47 6.62
C LYS A 15 9.84 5.19 7.42
N ALA A 16 10.96 5.05 8.07
CA ALA A 16 11.21 4.05 9.10
C ALA A 16 11.55 4.76 10.41
N LEU A 17 10.90 4.34 11.48
CA LEU A 17 11.13 4.81 12.84
C LEU A 17 11.47 3.59 13.70
N LEU A 18 12.55 3.69 14.47
CA LEU A 18 12.99 2.64 15.37
C LEU A 18 12.72 3.03 16.81
N PHE A 19 11.99 2.19 17.53
CA PHE A 19 11.66 2.40 18.94
C PHE A 19 12.28 1.30 19.80
N ASP A 20 12.72 1.67 21.00
CA ASP A 20 13.14 0.72 22.03
C ASP A 20 11.95 0.15 22.83
N GLU A 21 12.23 -0.68 23.83
CA GLU A 21 11.24 -1.31 24.71
C GLU A 21 10.50 -0.34 25.62
N ASP A 22 11.03 0.89 25.82
CA ASP A 22 10.39 1.98 26.55
C ASP A 22 9.60 2.93 25.62
N ALA A 23 9.42 2.57 24.35
CA ALA A 23 8.77 3.37 23.29
C ALA A 23 9.50 4.69 22.99
N ARG A 24 10.81 4.78 23.27
CA ARG A 24 11.63 5.94 22.88
C ARG A 24 12.07 5.82 21.44
N LEU A 25 11.96 6.91 20.68
CA LEU A 25 12.44 6.97 19.31
C LEU A 25 13.99 6.98 19.29
N ILE A 26 14.57 5.90 18.78
CA ILE A 26 16.02 5.71 18.65
C ILE A 26 16.55 6.31 17.36
N GLY A 27 15.79 6.24 16.29
CA GLY A 27 16.21 6.79 15.00
C GLY A 27 15.08 6.87 13.99
N ARG A 28 15.34 7.63 12.92
CA ARG A 28 14.44 7.83 11.79
C ARG A 28 15.23 7.87 10.48
N SER A 29 14.64 7.31 9.42
CA SER A 29 15.08 7.37 8.03
C SER A 29 13.89 7.61 7.12
N ASP A 30 14.09 8.42 6.06
CA ASP A 30 13.02 8.84 5.14
C ASP A 30 13.52 8.75 3.69
N LEU A 31 12.65 8.30 2.77
CA LEU A 31 12.86 8.37 1.34
C LEU A 31 11.57 8.86 0.66
N PRO A 32 11.64 9.92 -0.16
CA PRO A 32 10.51 10.35 -0.96
C PRO A 32 10.25 9.37 -2.10
N HIS A 33 9.03 9.39 -2.64
CA HIS A 33 8.72 8.73 -3.91
C HIS A 33 7.93 9.66 -4.83
N LYS A 34 7.94 9.34 -6.11
CA LYS A 34 7.33 10.17 -7.14
C LYS A 34 5.85 9.88 -7.27
N GLN A 35 5.06 10.91 -7.52
CA GLN A 35 3.72 10.76 -8.02
C GLN A 35 3.75 10.81 -9.56
N LYS A 36 3.09 9.84 -10.18
CA LYS A 36 2.81 9.85 -11.62
C LYS A 36 1.47 10.55 -11.82
N ILE A 37 1.50 11.75 -12.40
CA ILE A 37 0.28 12.53 -12.69
C ILE A 37 0.12 12.59 -14.21
N SER A 38 -1.00 12.06 -14.72
CA SER A 38 -1.31 12.11 -16.14
C SER A 38 -1.93 13.46 -16.51
N GLU A 39 -2.00 13.76 -17.83
CA GLU A 39 -2.68 14.95 -18.35
C GLU A 39 -4.16 15.05 -17.93
N ASN A 40 -4.82 13.92 -17.70
CA ASN A 40 -6.19 13.87 -17.20
C ASN A 40 -6.30 14.05 -15.68
N GLY A 41 -5.21 14.38 -14.98
CA GLY A 41 -5.17 14.53 -13.53
C GLY A 41 -5.25 13.20 -12.75
N TRP A 42 -5.04 12.06 -13.41
CA TRP A 42 -4.98 10.77 -12.72
C TRP A 42 -3.66 10.63 -11.98
N VAL A 43 -3.74 10.14 -10.74
CA VAL A 43 -2.60 10.03 -9.84
C VAL A 43 -2.31 8.56 -9.54
N ALA A 44 -1.05 8.19 -9.67
CA ALA A 44 -0.56 6.85 -9.36
C ALA A 44 0.84 6.89 -8.74
N HIS A 45 1.23 5.81 -8.09
CA HIS A 45 2.60 5.54 -7.66
C HIS A 45 3.13 4.30 -8.35
N ASP A 46 4.44 4.23 -8.49
CA ASP A 46 5.13 2.98 -8.82
C ASP A 46 5.21 2.10 -7.56
N PRO A 47 4.52 0.94 -7.52
CA PRO A 47 4.60 0.08 -6.35
C PRO A 47 6.02 -0.44 -6.10
N MET A 48 6.81 -0.64 -7.15
CA MET A 48 8.18 -1.12 -6.99
C MET A 48 9.07 -0.05 -6.36
N GLU A 49 8.90 1.23 -6.67
CA GLU A 49 9.57 2.32 -5.96
C GLU A 49 9.21 2.34 -4.47
N ILE A 50 7.92 2.15 -4.14
CA ILE A 50 7.47 2.03 -2.73
C ILE A 50 8.16 0.86 -2.04
N TRP A 51 8.26 -0.30 -2.68
CA TRP A 51 8.94 -1.48 -2.13
C TRP A 51 10.44 -1.25 -1.90
N GLU A 52 11.14 -0.69 -2.89
CA GLU A 52 12.56 -0.38 -2.79
C GLU A 52 12.83 0.65 -1.69
N ASN A 53 12.00 1.70 -1.61
CA ASN A 53 12.08 2.70 -0.54
C ASN A 53 11.83 2.08 0.83
N THR A 54 10.86 1.18 0.97
CA THR A 54 10.59 0.48 2.23
C THR A 54 11.82 -0.32 2.70
N LYS A 55 12.45 -1.06 1.81
CA LYS A 55 13.71 -1.77 2.12
C LYS A 55 14.85 -0.81 2.42
N GLY A 56 14.93 0.28 1.65
CA GLY A 56 15.96 1.32 1.78
C GLY A 56 15.92 2.00 3.14
N VAL A 57 14.75 2.47 3.60
CA VAL A 57 14.63 3.13 4.91
C VAL A 57 14.85 2.16 6.07
N ALA A 58 14.41 0.90 5.93
CA ALA A 58 14.65 -0.13 6.95
C ALA A 58 16.13 -0.47 7.09
N ARG A 59 16.86 -0.59 5.98
CA ARG A 59 18.31 -0.80 5.99
C ARG A 59 19.05 0.40 6.56
N ALA A 60 18.75 1.58 6.06
CA ALA A 60 19.43 2.82 6.47
C ALA A 60 19.27 3.10 7.97
N ILE A 61 18.12 2.78 8.57
CA ILE A 61 17.92 3.02 10.00
C ILE A 61 18.74 2.03 10.86
N ILE A 62 18.87 0.77 10.45
CA ILE A 62 19.70 -0.23 11.12
C ILE A 62 21.18 0.20 11.05
N GLU A 63 21.65 0.61 9.87
CA GLU A 63 23.02 1.09 9.69
C GLU A 63 23.30 2.36 10.51
N LYS A 64 22.37 3.33 10.49
CA LYS A 64 22.52 4.60 11.21
C LYS A 64 22.55 4.44 12.72
N THR A 65 21.77 3.50 13.26
CA THR A 65 21.68 3.28 14.71
C THR A 65 22.70 2.29 15.24
N GLY A 66 23.27 1.47 14.36
CA GLY A 66 24.25 0.44 14.71
C GLY A 66 23.69 -0.72 15.53
N ILE A 67 22.37 -0.85 15.63
CA ILE A 67 21.74 -1.97 16.35
C ILE A 67 21.93 -3.29 15.62
N ASN A 68 21.89 -4.40 16.35
CA ASN A 68 21.78 -5.70 15.73
C ASN A 68 20.36 -5.91 15.21
N LYS A 69 20.20 -6.17 13.90
CA LYS A 69 18.91 -6.42 13.26
C LYS A 69 18.09 -7.53 13.93
N ASP A 70 18.77 -8.52 14.54
CA ASP A 70 18.14 -9.65 15.21
C ASP A 70 17.48 -9.25 16.55
N GLU A 71 17.73 -8.04 17.04
CA GLU A 71 17.05 -7.44 18.18
C GLU A 71 15.74 -6.73 17.77
N VAL A 72 15.45 -6.58 16.48
CA VAL A 72 14.15 -6.07 15.99
C VAL A 72 13.13 -7.19 16.06
N ILE A 73 12.24 -7.13 17.04
CA ILE A 73 11.28 -8.19 17.35
C ILE A 73 9.95 -8.08 16.60
N GLY A 74 9.72 -6.96 15.91
CA GLY A 74 8.50 -6.75 15.15
C GLY A 74 8.56 -5.55 14.23
N ILE A 75 7.71 -5.58 13.21
CA ILE A 75 7.52 -4.48 12.26
C ILE A 75 6.04 -4.09 12.26
N GLY A 76 5.75 -2.81 12.51
CA GLY A 76 4.42 -2.22 12.33
C GLY A 76 4.38 -1.43 11.02
N ILE A 77 3.25 -1.48 10.30
CA ILE A 77 3.07 -0.75 9.04
C ILE A 77 1.86 0.16 9.17
N SER A 78 2.06 1.45 8.90
CA SER A 78 1.02 2.42 8.58
C SER A 78 1.15 2.79 7.11
N ASN A 79 0.03 3.01 6.41
CA ASN A 79 0.08 3.31 4.98
C ASN A 79 -0.92 4.39 4.55
N GLN A 80 -0.75 4.90 3.32
CA GLN A 80 -1.73 5.73 2.66
C GLN A 80 -2.97 4.88 2.33
N ARG A 81 -3.99 4.97 3.18
CA ARG A 81 -5.24 4.21 3.02
C ARG A 81 -5.89 4.47 1.67
N GLU A 82 -6.73 3.56 1.21
CA GLU A 82 -7.49 3.59 -0.04
C GLU A 82 -6.64 3.63 -1.32
N THR A 83 -5.32 3.82 -1.25
CA THR A 83 -4.44 3.61 -2.38
C THR A 83 -4.38 2.12 -2.68
N ALA A 84 -4.84 1.76 -3.87
CA ALA A 84 -5.09 0.37 -4.22
C ALA A 84 -4.19 -0.12 -5.36
N LEU A 85 -3.82 -1.39 -5.29
CA LEU A 85 -3.10 -2.06 -6.35
C LEU A 85 -3.57 -3.50 -6.55
N VAL A 86 -3.21 -4.06 -7.70
CA VAL A 86 -3.42 -5.46 -8.06
C VAL A 86 -2.06 -6.04 -8.45
N TRP A 87 -1.76 -7.23 -7.97
CA TRP A 87 -0.52 -7.92 -8.28
C TRP A 87 -0.74 -9.39 -8.58
N ASP A 88 0.16 -9.96 -9.29
CA ASP A 88 0.21 -11.38 -9.56
C ASP A 88 0.75 -12.11 -8.32
N ARG A 89 0.00 -13.10 -7.82
CA ARG A 89 0.31 -13.84 -6.60
C ARG A 89 1.60 -14.67 -6.73
N ASP A 90 1.83 -15.22 -7.90
CA ASP A 90 2.93 -16.16 -8.11
C ASP A 90 4.28 -15.44 -8.22
N THR A 91 4.26 -14.25 -8.82
CA THR A 91 5.46 -13.43 -9.02
C THR A 91 5.63 -12.33 -7.97
N GLY A 92 4.56 -11.92 -7.30
CA GLY A 92 4.52 -10.77 -6.41
C GLY A 92 4.71 -9.43 -7.13
N LEU A 93 4.60 -9.41 -8.48
CA LEU A 93 4.74 -8.20 -9.28
C LEU A 93 3.41 -7.51 -9.50
N PRO A 94 3.34 -6.17 -9.39
CA PRO A 94 2.14 -5.43 -9.70
C PRO A 94 1.79 -5.55 -11.18
N VAL A 95 0.50 -5.65 -11.50
CA VAL A 95 0.02 -5.69 -12.90
C VAL A 95 -0.26 -4.29 -13.44
N TYR A 96 -0.32 -3.31 -12.57
CA TYR A 96 -0.51 -1.89 -12.88
C TYR A 96 0.09 -1.02 -11.76
N ASP A 97 0.27 0.29 -12.01
CA ASP A 97 0.63 1.26 -10.99
C ASP A 97 -0.41 1.32 -9.86
N ALA A 98 0.02 1.59 -8.63
CA ALA A 98 -0.87 1.79 -7.50
C ALA A 98 -1.71 3.06 -7.71
N ILE A 99 -3.03 2.91 -7.73
CA ILE A 99 -3.94 4.05 -7.93
C ILE A 99 -4.14 4.76 -6.59
N VAL A 100 -3.67 6.02 -6.53
CA VAL A 100 -3.68 6.81 -5.30
C VAL A 100 -5.12 7.15 -4.85
N TRP A 101 -5.32 7.26 -3.55
CA TRP A 101 -6.61 7.53 -2.91
C TRP A 101 -7.37 8.73 -3.52
N GLN A 102 -6.67 9.79 -3.91
CA GLN A 102 -7.25 11.00 -4.50
C GLN A 102 -7.62 10.87 -5.99
N CYS A 103 -7.26 9.77 -6.65
CA CYS A 103 -7.46 9.59 -8.08
C CYS A 103 -8.92 9.27 -8.42
N ALA A 104 -9.51 10.06 -9.32
CA ALA A 104 -10.91 9.93 -9.71
C ALA A 104 -11.18 8.94 -10.85
N ARG A 105 -10.18 8.16 -11.35
CA ARG A 105 -10.38 7.29 -12.54
C ARG A 105 -11.46 6.21 -12.36
N GLY A 106 -11.82 5.87 -11.11
CA GLY A 106 -12.92 4.97 -10.79
C GLY A 106 -14.33 5.60 -10.84
N ALA A 107 -14.47 6.91 -11.13
CA ALA A 107 -15.74 7.64 -11.04
C ALA A 107 -16.85 7.01 -11.91
N LYS A 108 -16.55 6.73 -13.19
CA LYS A 108 -17.51 6.09 -14.11
C LYS A 108 -17.99 4.70 -13.65
N ILE A 109 -17.15 3.98 -12.90
CA ILE A 109 -17.54 2.69 -12.31
C ILE A 109 -18.56 2.93 -11.20
N CYS A 110 -18.31 3.92 -10.34
CA CYS A 110 -19.26 4.28 -9.27
C CYS A 110 -20.58 4.79 -9.85
N GLU A 111 -20.55 5.63 -10.89
CA GLU A 111 -21.75 6.11 -11.60
C GLU A 111 -22.60 4.92 -12.12
N GLY A 112 -21.97 3.93 -12.76
CA GLY A 112 -22.64 2.74 -13.24
C GLY A 112 -23.18 1.79 -12.15
N LEU A 113 -22.84 2.04 -10.89
CA LEU A 113 -23.29 1.28 -9.72
C LEU A 113 -24.19 2.10 -8.79
N SER A 114 -24.72 3.23 -9.26
CA SER A 114 -25.53 4.17 -8.45
C SER A 114 -26.72 3.50 -7.76
N ASP A 115 -27.37 2.54 -8.42
CA ASP A 115 -28.52 1.81 -7.89
C ASP A 115 -28.17 0.94 -6.67
N TYR A 116 -26.90 0.63 -6.47
CA TYR A 116 -26.38 -0.14 -5.35
C TYR A 116 -25.83 0.73 -4.21
N ALA A 117 -25.92 2.06 -4.31
CA ALA A 117 -25.28 2.97 -3.36
C ALA A 117 -25.76 2.78 -1.92
N GLU A 118 -27.06 2.55 -1.71
CA GLU A 118 -27.62 2.32 -0.37
C GLU A 118 -27.16 0.95 0.19
N MET A 119 -27.19 -0.10 -0.60
CA MET A 119 -26.69 -1.42 -0.21
C MET A 119 -25.21 -1.36 0.20
N VAL A 120 -24.39 -0.64 -0.56
CA VAL A 120 -22.96 -0.42 -0.21
C VAL A 120 -22.86 0.29 1.14
N ARG A 121 -23.66 1.34 1.36
CA ARG A 121 -23.65 2.08 2.61
C ARG A 121 -24.09 1.23 3.82
N GLU A 122 -25.12 0.42 3.66
CA GLU A 122 -25.62 -0.47 4.72
C GLU A 122 -24.57 -1.52 5.12
N HIS A 123 -23.84 -2.09 4.16
CA HIS A 123 -22.89 -3.15 4.42
C HIS A 123 -21.51 -2.65 4.89
N THR A 124 -21.11 -1.44 4.49
CA THR A 124 -19.76 -0.94 4.72
C THR A 124 -19.69 0.31 5.58
N GLY A 125 -20.80 1.02 5.78
CA GLY A 125 -20.84 2.35 6.38
C GLY A 125 -20.29 3.45 5.45
N LEU A 126 -19.82 3.12 4.24
CA LEU A 126 -19.15 4.03 3.32
C LEU A 126 -20.05 4.43 2.15
N ARG A 127 -19.81 5.62 1.60
CA ARG A 127 -20.46 6.05 0.37
C ARG A 127 -19.84 5.33 -0.83
N LEU A 128 -20.65 5.08 -1.86
CA LEU A 128 -20.14 4.67 -3.17
C LEU A 128 -19.34 5.85 -3.77
N SER A 129 -18.01 5.70 -3.86
CA SER A 129 -17.11 6.80 -4.27
C SER A 129 -15.82 6.25 -4.87
N PRO A 130 -15.25 6.93 -5.89
CA PRO A 130 -13.94 6.58 -6.45
C PRO A 130 -12.80 6.79 -5.45
N TYR A 131 -13.04 7.47 -4.33
CA TYR A 131 -12.09 7.59 -3.23
C TYR A 131 -11.68 6.22 -2.66
N PHE A 132 -12.63 5.29 -2.51
CA PHE A 132 -12.39 3.98 -1.92
C PHE A 132 -11.77 2.96 -2.89
N SER A 133 -11.12 1.94 -2.36
CA SER A 133 -10.28 1.01 -3.10
C SER A 133 -11.02 0.18 -4.15
N ALA A 134 -12.26 -0.22 -3.89
CA ALA A 134 -13.01 -1.14 -4.76
C ALA A 134 -13.14 -0.65 -6.21
N ALA A 135 -13.49 0.63 -6.43
CA ALA A 135 -13.61 1.20 -7.77
C ALA A 135 -12.27 1.29 -8.50
N LYS A 136 -11.16 1.52 -7.77
CA LYS A 136 -9.80 1.54 -8.32
C LYS A 136 -9.36 0.14 -8.74
N ILE A 137 -9.59 -0.86 -7.91
CA ILE A 137 -9.30 -2.28 -8.22
C ILE A 137 -10.10 -2.70 -9.45
N ALA A 138 -11.41 -2.42 -9.48
CA ALA A 138 -12.26 -2.73 -10.63
C ALA A 138 -11.77 -2.03 -11.92
N TRP A 139 -11.26 -0.80 -11.79
CA TRP A 139 -10.67 -0.09 -12.92
C TRP A 139 -9.40 -0.80 -13.43
N VAL A 140 -8.49 -1.20 -12.54
CA VAL A 140 -7.26 -1.93 -12.92
C VAL A 140 -7.61 -3.22 -13.63
N LEU A 141 -8.53 -4.02 -13.08
CA LEU A 141 -8.95 -5.31 -13.70
C LEU A 141 -9.52 -5.16 -15.11
N ARG A 142 -10.09 -3.98 -15.45
CA ARG A 142 -10.63 -3.68 -16.78
C ARG A 142 -9.61 -3.08 -17.75
N ASN A 143 -8.50 -2.54 -17.26
CA ASN A 143 -7.59 -1.70 -18.06
C ASN A 143 -6.12 -2.13 -18.04
N ALA A 144 -5.73 -3.11 -17.23
CA ALA A 144 -4.33 -3.55 -17.11
C ALA A 144 -3.86 -4.51 -18.22
N GLY A 145 -4.63 -4.63 -19.31
CA GLY A 145 -4.31 -5.54 -20.41
C GLY A 145 -4.75 -6.97 -20.15
N ASP A 146 -4.09 -7.94 -20.76
CA ASP A 146 -4.43 -9.36 -20.61
C ASP A 146 -3.96 -9.89 -19.24
N LEU A 147 -4.94 -10.27 -18.43
CA LEU A 147 -4.74 -10.87 -17.12
C LEU A 147 -5.11 -12.37 -17.08
N SER A 148 -5.39 -12.98 -18.25
CA SER A 148 -5.78 -14.38 -18.37
C SER A 148 -4.71 -15.31 -17.77
N GLY A 149 -5.15 -16.31 -17.02
CA GLY A 149 -4.26 -17.30 -16.41
C GLY A 149 -3.41 -16.80 -15.23
N ARG A 150 -3.57 -15.53 -14.79
CA ARG A 150 -2.87 -15.01 -13.63
C ARG A 150 -3.66 -15.25 -12.35
N HIS A 151 -2.96 -15.56 -11.28
CA HIS A 151 -3.52 -15.61 -9.93
C HIS A 151 -3.39 -14.22 -9.30
N LEU A 152 -4.47 -13.44 -9.31
CA LEU A 152 -4.42 -12.05 -8.85
C LEU A 152 -4.74 -11.91 -7.37
N CYS A 153 -3.96 -11.07 -6.70
CA CYS A 153 -4.27 -10.47 -5.41
C CYS A 153 -4.54 -8.98 -5.60
N CYS A 154 -5.37 -8.40 -4.74
CA CYS A 154 -5.60 -6.96 -4.72
C CYS A 154 -5.73 -6.47 -3.28
N GLY A 155 -5.37 -5.22 -3.04
CA GLY A 155 -5.47 -4.63 -1.72
C GLY A 155 -4.87 -3.23 -1.67
N THR A 156 -4.69 -2.75 -0.45
CA THR A 156 -3.98 -1.52 -0.12
C THR A 156 -2.47 -1.77 -0.01
N ILE A 157 -1.70 -0.72 0.18
CA ILE A 157 -0.23 -0.80 0.17
C ILE A 157 0.29 -1.70 1.29
N ASP A 158 -0.32 -1.65 2.48
CA ASP A 158 0.05 -2.52 3.62
C ASP A 158 -0.05 -4.00 3.26
N SER A 159 -1.15 -4.43 2.64
CA SER A 159 -1.37 -5.82 2.24
C SER A 159 -0.27 -6.32 1.31
N TRP A 160 0.13 -5.49 0.36
CA TRP A 160 1.18 -5.82 -0.58
C TRP A 160 2.56 -5.81 0.07
N LEU A 161 2.84 -4.86 0.98
CA LEU A 161 4.08 -4.85 1.74
C LEU A 161 4.22 -6.09 2.63
N VAL A 162 3.15 -6.48 3.34
CA VAL A 162 3.12 -7.73 4.12
C VAL A 162 3.39 -8.93 3.21
N PHE A 163 2.71 -8.99 2.06
CA PHE A 163 2.92 -10.05 1.07
C PHE A 163 4.39 -10.11 0.60
N LYS A 164 4.99 -8.97 0.26
CA LYS A 164 6.40 -8.89 -0.17
C LYS A 164 7.37 -9.25 0.94
N MET A 165 7.16 -8.76 2.17
CA MET A 165 8.03 -9.02 3.32
C MET A 165 8.01 -10.49 3.74
N THR A 166 6.88 -11.19 3.52
CA THR A 166 6.71 -12.60 3.87
C THR A 166 6.97 -13.55 2.69
N HIS A 167 7.50 -13.05 1.58
CA HIS A 167 7.73 -13.83 0.35
C HIS A 167 6.47 -14.55 -0.14
N GLY A 168 5.33 -13.88 -0.10
CA GLY A 168 4.04 -14.39 -0.56
C GLY A 168 3.31 -15.32 0.41
N LYS A 169 3.85 -15.56 1.61
CA LYS A 169 3.24 -16.47 2.59
C LYS A 169 2.00 -15.89 3.26
N GLU A 170 2.01 -14.57 3.50
CA GLU A 170 0.91 -13.88 4.16
C GLU A 170 0.29 -12.84 3.23
N PHE A 171 -1.04 -12.87 3.18
CA PHE A 171 -1.86 -11.88 2.50
C PHE A 171 -2.94 -11.41 3.46
N ARG A 172 -2.70 -10.28 4.10
CA ARG A 172 -3.51 -9.75 5.19
C ARG A 172 -3.67 -8.25 5.09
N CYS A 173 -4.78 -7.77 5.64
CA CYS A 173 -5.12 -6.38 5.83
C CYS A 173 -5.75 -6.22 7.21
N ASP A 174 -5.81 -5.03 7.74
CA ASP A 174 -6.57 -4.71 8.93
C ASP A 174 -7.90 -4.02 8.61
N TYR A 175 -8.73 -3.79 9.63
CA TYR A 175 -10.05 -3.16 9.46
C TYR A 175 -10.00 -1.65 9.21
N SER A 176 -8.83 -1.01 9.25
CA SER A 176 -8.69 0.43 8.98
C SER A 176 -8.36 0.76 7.52
N ASN A 177 -8.13 -0.27 6.71
CA ASN A 177 -7.78 -0.15 5.28
C ASN A 177 -8.91 -0.50 4.32
#